data_564c92bbcba777ae980c4d4cf2b8bc44
#
_entry.id   564c92bbcba777ae980c4d4cf2b8bc44
#
_cell.length_a   1.000
_cell.length_b   1.000
_cell.length_c   1.000
_cell.angle_alpha   90.00
_cell.angle_beta   90.00
_cell.angle_gamma   90.00
#
_symmetry.space_group_name_H-M   'P 1'
#
loop_
_entity.id
_entity.type
_entity.pdbx_description
1 polymer ?
#
loop_
_entity_poly.entity_id
_entity_poly.type
_entity_poly.pdbx_seq_one_letter_code
_entity_poly.pdbx_strand_id
1 'polypeptide(L)'
;MPKKNTSYSNQALFESEPFQFTNSAFELVNWSSFFTSKPTFKLISKPTAITRSKSSFATSYPISDKILALQTTRLSPLQISPLKINEQDLTATPSNNQQLKNEKLISKSSPFGAFNLGLHVGDSAEKVNHNRNVLKQLLQQKLSKQQLTQKPSPHCKLIEDVQIQWLKQVHGNEVVEVMAVNEQVITADASITRQKNIALAIMTADCLPILLSHKDGTEVAAIHGGWRPLATNIIEKTLDKMHSKPAELVAWLGPCIGKGAFEVGSEVKETFTQQGVAFNNAFIKQENGKYLADLQKIAQLQLQALGVSAISGLAECTYQETNKYYSYRKERVTGRMASIICRR
;
A
#
# COMPACT_ATOMS: atom_id res chain seq x y z
N MET A 1 -47.82 -50.65 13.23
CA MET A 1 -46.65 -50.15 13.99
C MET A 1 -45.90 -49.16 13.12
N PRO A 2 -45.93 -47.86 13.41
CA PRO A 2 -45.25 -46.85 12.59
C PRO A 2 -43.85 -46.59 13.12
N LYS A 3 -42.90 -46.46 12.19
CA LYS A 3 -41.50 -46.10 12.45
C LYS A 3 -41.39 -44.60 12.76
N LYS A 4 -40.78 -44.26 13.88
CA LYS A 4 -40.44 -42.88 14.28
C LYS A 4 -39.25 -42.37 13.46
N ASN A 5 -39.46 -41.31 12.70
CA ASN A 5 -38.40 -40.49 12.15
C ASN A 5 -37.95 -39.49 13.22
N THR A 6 -36.68 -39.57 13.64
CA THR A 6 -36.01 -38.54 14.43
C THR A 6 -35.15 -37.71 13.51
N SER A 7 -35.59 -36.49 13.25
CA SER A 7 -34.81 -35.44 12.61
C SER A 7 -33.85 -34.83 13.62
N TYR A 8 -32.55 -34.98 13.41
CA TYR A 8 -31.52 -34.20 14.12
C TYR A 8 -31.29 -32.91 13.37
N SER A 9 -31.70 -31.80 13.95
CA SER A 9 -31.31 -30.47 13.54
C SER A 9 -30.01 -30.10 14.26
N ASN A 10 -28.89 -30.18 13.58
CA ASN A 10 -27.63 -29.58 14.02
C ASN A 10 -27.49 -28.21 13.35
N GLN A 11 -28.03 -27.19 13.99
CA GLN A 11 -27.58 -25.80 13.79
C GLN A 11 -26.52 -25.46 14.86
N ALA A 12 -25.26 -25.73 14.57
CA ALA A 12 -24.17 -25.14 15.30
C ALA A 12 -23.94 -23.74 14.70
N LEU A 13 -24.48 -22.73 15.37
CA LEU A 13 -24.14 -21.31 15.15
C LEU A 13 -22.68 -21.12 15.58
N PHE A 14 -21.77 -21.08 14.60
CA PHE A 14 -20.44 -20.54 14.81
C PHE A 14 -20.58 -19.01 14.84
N GLU A 15 -20.78 -18.43 16.02
CA GLU A 15 -20.47 -17.03 16.28
C GLU A 15 -18.95 -16.90 16.27
N SER A 16 -18.37 -16.54 15.11
CA SER A 16 -16.97 -16.15 15.02
C SER A 16 -16.81 -14.80 15.67
N GLU A 17 -16.09 -14.74 16.80
CA GLU A 17 -15.66 -13.48 17.38
C GLU A 17 -14.90 -12.63 16.34
N PRO A 18 -15.12 -11.31 16.30
CA PRO A 18 -14.45 -10.44 15.32
C PRO A 18 -12.94 -10.44 15.58
N PHE A 19 -12.16 -10.80 14.57
CA PHE A 19 -10.71 -10.75 14.60
C PHE A 19 -10.22 -9.35 14.96
N GLN A 20 -9.35 -9.25 15.96
CA GLN A 20 -8.66 -8.01 16.28
C GLN A 20 -7.34 -7.94 15.52
N PHE A 21 -7.16 -6.89 14.71
CA PHE A 21 -5.93 -6.66 13.93
C PHE A 21 -4.94 -5.79 14.67
N THR A 22 -3.65 -6.12 14.60
CA THR A 22 -2.58 -5.27 15.16
C THR A 22 -2.25 -4.12 14.21
N ASN A 23 -1.93 -2.95 14.75
CA ASN A 23 -1.46 -1.82 13.95
C ASN A 23 -0.05 -2.06 13.37
N SER A 24 0.72 -3.02 13.89
CA SER A 24 2.10 -3.31 13.45
C SER A 24 2.21 -3.92 12.05
N ALA A 25 1.12 -4.52 11.52
CA ALA A 25 1.12 -5.15 10.20
C ALA A 25 0.74 -4.19 9.07
N PHE A 26 0.19 -3.01 9.42
CA PHE A 26 -0.31 -2.02 8.46
C PHE A 26 0.02 -0.62 8.88
N GLU A 27 0.34 0.21 7.90
CA GLU A 27 0.43 1.65 8.06
C GLU A 27 -0.65 2.31 7.20
N LEU A 28 -1.46 3.13 7.84
CA LEU A 28 -2.38 3.99 7.10
C LEU A 28 -1.58 5.14 6.49
N VAL A 29 -1.77 5.36 5.21
CA VAL A 29 -1.19 6.52 4.53
C VAL A 29 -1.84 7.77 5.11
N ASN A 30 -1.03 8.61 5.77
CA ASN A 30 -1.51 9.84 6.37
C ASN A 30 -1.57 10.95 5.32
N TRP A 31 -2.75 11.17 4.76
CA TRP A 31 -3.00 12.25 3.80
C TRP A 31 -3.09 13.64 4.45
N SER A 32 -3.28 13.74 5.76
CA SER A 32 -3.41 15.03 6.46
C SER A 32 -2.09 15.83 6.45
N SER A 33 -0.94 15.18 6.33
CA SER A 33 0.36 15.84 6.23
C SER A 33 0.51 16.73 4.99
N PHE A 34 -0.28 16.51 3.94
CA PHE A 34 -0.26 17.34 2.73
C PHE A 34 -0.78 18.77 2.95
N PHE A 35 -1.57 19.00 4.00
CA PHE A 35 -2.26 20.28 4.23
C PHE A 35 -1.66 21.11 5.37
N THR A 36 -0.71 20.57 6.14
CA THR A 36 -0.11 21.23 7.30
C THR A 36 1.23 21.91 7.02
N SER A 37 1.91 21.59 5.92
CA SER A 37 3.18 22.23 5.56
C SER A 37 2.92 23.54 4.79
N LYS A 38 2.95 24.67 5.51
CA LYS A 38 3.18 25.98 4.87
C LYS A 38 4.54 25.92 4.17
N PRO A 39 4.64 26.29 2.88
CA PRO A 39 5.94 26.43 2.25
C PRO A 39 6.71 27.55 2.94
N THR A 40 7.78 27.23 3.64
CA THR A 40 8.70 28.20 4.21
C THR A 40 9.55 28.77 3.08
N PHE A 41 9.01 29.73 2.34
CA PHE A 41 9.81 30.63 1.52
C PHE A 41 10.44 31.68 2.44
N LYS A 42 11.75 31.64 2.62
CA LYS A 42 12.50 32.76 3.15
C LYS A 42 12.45 33.89 2.12
N LEU A 43 11.52 34.82 2.28
CA LEU A 43 11.54 36.13 1.58
C LEU A 43 12.52 37.03 2.28
N ILE A 44 13.61 37.39 1.56
CA ILE A 44 14.44 38.54 1.87
C ILE A 44 13.83 39.72 1.10
N SER A 45 12.99 40.53 1.76
CA SER A 45 12.82 41.99 1.58
C SER A 45 11.54 42.47 2.28
N LYS A 46 11.56 43.73 2.71
CA LYS A 46 10.65 44.40 3.64
C LYS A 46 9.23 44.62 3.10
N PRO A 47 8.22 44.75 4.00
CA PRO A 47 6.80 44.78 3.63
C PRO A 47 6.33 46.20 3.25
N THR A 48 5.55 46.27 2.17
CA THR A 48 4.61 47.36 1.92
C THR A 48 3.20 46.85 2.17
N ALA A 49 2.42 47.62 2.92
CA ALA A 49 1.09 47.29 3.36
C ALA A 49 0.12 47.08 2.19
N ILE A 50 -0.59 45.94 2.17
CA ILE A 50 -1.76 45.74 1.32
C ILE A 50 -2.90 45.17 2.15
N THR A 51 -4.04 45.82 2.01
CA THR A 51 -5.33 45.66 2.64
C THR A 51 -5.88 44.23 2.60
N ARG A 52 -6.44 43.80 3.74
CA ARG A 52 -7.17 42.52 3.91
C ARG A 52 -8.45 42.53 3.07
N SER A 53 -8.53 41.65 2.07
CA SER A 53 -9.80 41.16 1.56
C SER A 53 -10.14 39.82 2.25
N LYS A 54 -11.33 39.73 2.85
CA LYS A 54 -11.88 38.51 3.46
C LYS A 54 -12.21 37.54 2.32
N SER A 55 -11.37 36.54 2.05
CA SER A 55 -11.73 35.39 1.24
C SER A 55 -12.35 34.33 2.14
N SER A 56 -13.56 33.92 1.79
CA SER A 56 -14.32 32.81 2.37
C SER A 56 -13.48 31.53 2.36
N PHE A 57 -13.13 31.03 3.54
CA PHE A 57 -12.51 29.71 3.71
C PHE A 57 -13.55 28.67 3.34
N ALA A 58 -13.41 28.06 2.16
CA ALA A 58 -14.03 26.78 1.89
C ALA A 58 -13.46 25.76 2.89
N THR A 59 -14.30 25.20 3.73
CA THR A 59 -13.99 24.08 4.61
C THR A 59 -13.60 22.88 3.75
N SER A 60 -12.29 22.66 3.56
CA SER A 60 -11.76 21.48 2.88
C SER A 60 -11.96 20.27 3.81
N TYR A 61 -12.88 19.37 3.43
CA TYR A 61 -13.00 18.06 4.07
C TYR A 61 -11.68 17.30 3.88
N PRO A 62 -11.15 16.62 4.93
CA PRO A 62 -9.92 15.87 4.81
C PRO A 62 -10.10 14.72 3.81
N ILE A 63 -9.16 14.57 2.88
CA ILE A 63 -9.13 13.47 1.87
C ILE A 63 -9.30 12.10 2.54
N SER A 64 -8.83 11.94 3.80
CA SER A 64 -8.93 10.73 4.60
C SER A 64 -10.34 10.11 4.68
N ASP A 65 -11.40 10.92 4.55
CA ASP A 65 -12.78 10.41 4.64
C ASP A 65 -13.27 9.74 3.36
N LYS A 66 -12.67 10.07 2.22
CA LYS A 66 -13.06 9.55 0.90
C LYS A 66 -12.12 8.47 0.35
N ILE A 67 -10.93 8.39 0.89
CA ILE A 67 -9.88 7.48 0.43
C ILE A 67 -9.40 6.63 1.60
N LEU A 68 -9.26 5.33 1.35
CA LEU A 68 -8.52 4.41 2.20
C LEU A 68 -7.24 4.03 1.47
N ALA A 69 -6.09 4.34 2.08
CA ALA A 69 -4.81 3.84 1.58
C ALA A 69 -4.04 3.19 2.73
N LEU A 70 -3.33 2.10 2.43
CA LEU A 70 -2.53 1.37 3.39
C LEU A 70 -1.30 0.73 2.75
N GLN A 71 -0.27 0.54 3.56
CA GLN A 71 0.93 -0.23 3.28
C GLN A 71 0.92 -1.49 4.13
N THR A 72 1.10 -2.68 3.53
CA THR A 72 1.33 -3.90 4.30
C THR A 72 2.80 -4.08 4.62
N THR A 73 3.09 -4.86 5.66
CA THR A 73 4.44 -5.27 6.03
C THR A 73 4.59 -6.79 5.86
N ARG A 74 5.75 -7.34 6.16
CA ARG A 74 5.97 -8.80 6.18
C ARG A 74 5.38 -9.50 7.41
N LEU A 75 4.86 -8.72 8.37
CA LEU A 75 4.31 -9.22 9.63
C LEU A 75 2.83 -9.57 9.47
N SER A 76 2.35 -10.59 10.17
CA SER A 76 0.94 -10.96 10.16
C SER A 76 0.08 -9.88 10.83
N PRO A 77 -1.06 -9.49 10.21
CA PRO A 77 -2.02 -8.57 10.82
C PRO A 77 -2.86 -9.20 11.93
N LEU A 78 -2.80 -10.53 12.07
CA LEU A 78 -3.56 -11.25 13.09
C LEU A 78 -2.84 -11.12 14.44
N GLN A 79 -3.51 -10.59 15.44
CA GLN A 79 -3.12 -10.79 16.83
C GLN A 79 -3.43 -12.26 17.17
N ILE A 80 -2.38 -13.03 17.43
CA ILE A 80 -2.53 -14.19 18.29
C ILE A 80 -2.72 -13.56 19.67
N SER A 81 -3.97 -13.48 20.16
CA SER A 81 -4.22 -13.15 21.56
C SER A 81 -3.36 -14.11 22.37
N PRO A 82 -2.50 -13.61 23.30
CA PRO A 82 -1.87 -14.52 24.22
C PRO A 82 -3.01 -15.27 24.91
N LEU A 83 -3.13 -16.57 24.67
CA LEU A 83 -4.01 -17.43 25.46
C LEU A 83 -3.71 -17.08 26.90
N LYS A 84 -4.68 -16.53 27.63
CA LYS A 84 -4.65 -16.48 29.08
C LYS A 84 -4.68 -17.93 29.52
N ILE A 85 -3.50 -18.52 29.68
CA ILE A 85 -3.34 -19.82 30.31
C ILE A 85 -3.70 -19.55 31.78
N ASN A 86 -4.92 -19.90 32.16
CA ASN A 86 -5.25 -20.04 33.57
C ASN A 86 -4.29 -21.08 34.14
N GLU A 87 -3.61 -20.77 35.23
CA GLU A 87 -2.68 -21.69 35.90
C GLU A 87 -3.32 -23.05 36.30
N GLN A 88 -4.62 -23.20 36.16
CA GLN A 88 -5.36 -24.44 36.41
C GLN A 88 -5.41 -25.42 35.23
N ASP A 89 -4.96 -25.02 34.01
CA ASP A 89 -4.94 -25.88 32.80
C ASP A 89 -3.59 -26.58 32.56
N LEU A 90 -2.68 -26.58 33.55
CA LEU A 90 -1.35 -27.23 33.45
C LEU A 90 -1.37 -28.76 33.45
N THR A 91 -2.56 -29.39 33.34
CA THR A 91 -2.66 -30.88 33.23
C THR A 91 -2.93 -31.37 31.81
N ALA A 92 -3.00 -30.52 30.80
CA ALA A 92 -3.18 -30.89 29.40
C ALA A 92 -1.86 -31.22 28.70
N THR A 93 -1.84 -32.39 28.09
CA THR A 93 -0.75 -33.13 27.43
C THR A 93 0.22 -32.29 26.55
N PRO A 94 1.52 -32.73 26.38
CA PRO A 94 2.61 -31.96 25.78
C PRO A 94 2.50 -31.61 24.29
N SER A 95 1.49 -32.06 23.58
CA SER A 95 1.39 -31.96 22.11
C SER A 95 1.12 -30.54 21.58
N ASN A 96 0.34 -29.72 22.29
CA ASN A 96 -0.08 -28.40 21.77
C ASN A 96 0.98 -27.30 21.93
N ASN A 97 1.86 -27.39 22.94
CA ASN A 97 2.94 -26.42 23.15
C ASN A 97 4.10 -26.55 22.14
N GLN A 98 4.26 -27.73 21.56
CA GLN A 98 5.29 -27.99 20.55
C GLN A 98 4.86 -27.49 19.19
N GLN A 99 3.58 -27.56 18.88
CA GLN A 99 3.00 -27.05 17.63
C GLN A 99 3.03 -25.51 17.57
N LEU A 100 2.65 -24.82 18.64
CA LEU A 100 2.73 -23.35 18.75
C LEU A 100 4.18 -22.82 18.75
N LYS A 101 5.13 -23.55 19.34
CA LYS A 101 6.55 -23.21 19.26
C LYS A 101 7.11 -23.43 17.86
N ASN A 102 6.67 -24.49 17.17
CA ASN A 102 7.07 -24.78 15.80
C ASN A 102 6.51 -23.77 14.80
N GLU A 103 5.26 -23.32 14.92
CA GLU A 103 4.69 -22.25 14.10
C GLU A 103 5.40 -20.92 14.28
N LYS A 104 5.79 -20.57 15.52
CA LYS A 104 6.55 -19.35 15.83
C LYS A 104 8.01 -19.43 15.34
N LEU A 105 8.61 -20.61 15.31
CA LEU A 105 9.95 -20.88 14.74
C LEU A 105 9.91 -20.92 13.20
N ILE A 106 8.86 -21.52 12.60
CA ILE A 106 8.67 -21.58 11.15
C ILE A 106 8.45 -20.17 10.58
N SER A 107 7.70 -19.29 11.26
CA SER A 107 7.49 -17.91 10.81
C SER A 107 8.76 -17.06 10.82
N LYS A 108 9.73 -17.36 11.71
CA LYS A 108 11.04 -16.69 11.76
C LYS A 108 12.05 -17.20 10.73
N SER A 109 11.88 -18.42 10.22
CA SER A 109 12.81 -19.07 9.28
C SER A 109 12.35 -19.00 7.82
N SER A 110 11.08 -18.69 7.54
CA SER A 110 10.59 -18.60 6.16
C SER A 110 11.03 -17.29 5.49
N PRO A 111 11.65 -17.35 4.30
CA PRO A 111 12.01 -16.14 3.54
C PRO A 111 10.78 -15.32 3.14
N PHE A 112 9.60 -15.96 3.14
CA PHE A 112 8.33 -15.31 2.79
C PHE A 112 7.65 -14.64 3.99
N GLY A 113 8.25 -14.66 5.19
CA GLY A 113 7.66 -14.06 6.39
C GLY A 113 6.25 -14.60 6.71
N ALA A 114 5.49 -13.80 7.44
CA ALA A 114 4.13 -14.19 7.86
C ALA A 114 3.03 -13.65 6.93
N PHE A 115 3.30 -12.62 6.09
CA PHE A 115 2.26 -11.97 5.30
C PHE A 115 2.66 -11.69 3.85
N ASN A 116 3.18 -12.73 3.18
CA ASN A 116 3.46 -12.65 1.74
C ASN A 116 2.16 -12.61 0.92
N LEU A 117 2.11 -11.69 -0.05
CA LEU A 117 0.97 -11.47 -0.95
C LEU A 117 1.29 -11.85 -2.43
N GLY A 118 2.54 -12.24 -2.71
CA GLY A 118 3.01 -12.57 -4.06
C GLY A 118 2.87 -14.06 -4.39
N LEU A 119 2.01 -14.43 -5.35
CA LEU A 119 1.84 -15.80 -5.82
C LEU A 119 3.01 -16.32 -6.69
N HIS A 120 3.86 -15.40 -7.19
CA HIS A 120 4.91 -15.70 -8.17
C HIS A 120 6.32 -15.85 -7.57
N VAL A 121 6.44 -15.90 -6.24
CA VAL A 121 7.75 -15.87 -5.55
C VAL A 121 8.21 -17.23 -5.02
N GLY A 122 7.38 -18.28 -5.19
CA GLY A 122 7.72 -19.63 -4.76
C GLY A 122 7.21 -20.00 -3.36
N ASP A 123 6.36 -19.19 -2.73
CA ASP A 123 5.64 -19.53 -1.50
C ASP A 123 4.41 -20.41 -1.81
N SER A 124 3.84 -21.05 -0.78
CA SER A 124 2.59 -21.81 -0.90
C SER A 124 1.45 -20.91 -1.38
N ALA A 125 0.82 -21.26 -2.49
CA ALA A 125 -0.34 -20.56 -3.03
C ALA A 125 -1.49 -20.48 -2.02
N GLU A 126 -1.68 -21.51 -1.21
CA GLU A 126 -2.69 -21.56 -0.15
C GLU A 126 -2.43 -20.47 0.91
N LYS A 127 -1.19 -20.36 1.39
CA LYS A 127 -0.79 -19.32 2.35
C LYS A 127 -0.97 -17.91 1.76
N VAL A 128 -0.56 -17.71 0.52
CA VAL A 128 -0.70 -16.41 -0.14
C VAL A 128 -2.17 -16.03 -0.32
N ASN A 129 -3.01 -16.97 -0.74
CA ASN A 129 -4.45 -16.76 -0.88
C ASN A 129 -5.12 -16.50 0.48
N HIS A 130 -4.71 -17.20 1.54
CA HIS A 130 -5.16 -16.90 2.91
C HIS A 130 -4.80 -15.45 3.29
N ASN A 131 -3.56 -15.04 3.09
CA ASN A 131 -3.11 -13.67 3.39
C ASN A 131 -3.89 -12.61 2.57
N ARG A 132 -4.17 -12.88 1.29
CA ARG A 132 -5.00 -12.00 0.45
C ARG A 132 -6.43 -11.89 0.96
N ASN A 133 -7.02 -12.98 1.44
CA ASN A 133 -8.35 -12.98 2.05
C ASN A 133 -8.38 -12.19 3.36
N VAL A 134 -7.37 -12.37 4.22
CA VAL A 134 -7.21 -11.57 5.45
C VAL A 134 -7.11 -10.08 5.13
N LEU A 135 -6.33 -9.71 4.10
CA LEU A 135 -6.23 -8.34 3.65
C LEU A 135 -7.57 -7.77 3.16
N LYS A 136 -8.33 -8.56 2.37
CA LYS A 136 -9.68 -8.18 1.91
C LYS A 136 -10.62 -7.93 3.09
N GLN A 137 -10.64 -8.83 4.08
CA GLN A 137 -11.46 -8.68 5.30
C GLN A 137 -11.08 -7.42 6.09
N LEU A 138 -9.78 -7.12 6.21
CA LEU A 138 -9.31 -5.90 6.85
C LEU A 138 -9.80 -4.63 6.12
N LEU A 139 -9.68 -4.60 4.80
CA LEU A 139 -10.17 -3.48 3.98
C LEU A 139 -11.68 -3.28 4.18
N GLN A 140 -12.45 -4.38 4.12
CA GLN A 140 -13.90 -4.38 4.35
C GLN A 140 -14.23 -3.81 5.73
N GLN A 141 -13.54 -4.25 6.78
CA GLN A 141 -13.75 -3.76 8.14
C GLN A 141 -13.43 -2.27 8.29
N LYS A 142 -12.34 -1.80 7.67
CA LYS A 142 -11.96 -0.37 7.73
C LYS A 142 -12.91 0.53 6.94
N LEU A 143 -13.44 0.05 5.83
CA LEU A 143 -14.46 0.78 5.07
C LEU A 143 -15.78 0.86 5.84
N SER A 144 -16.18 -0.23 6.53
CA SER A 144 -17.42 -0.30 7.31
C SER A 144 -17.40 0.57 8.58
N LYS A 145 -16.31 0.57 9.34
CA LYS A 145 -16.22 1.28 10.64
C LYS A 145 -16.44 2.79 10.52
N GLN A 146 -16.07 3.41 9.40
CA GLN A 146 -16.27 4.86 9.23
C GLN A 146 -17.69 5.24 8.81
N GLN A 147 -18.46 4.33 8.23
CA GLN A 147 -19.88 4.57 7.94
C GLN A 147 -20.74 4.57 9.21
N LEU A 148 -20.32 3.85 10.25
CA LEU A 148 -21.02 3.80 11.54
C LEU A 148 -20.89 5.10 12.37
N THR A 149 -19.91 5.97 12.04
CA THR A 149 -19.77 7.29 12.70
C THR A 149 -20.68 8.37 12.10
N GLN A 150 -21.28 8.12 10.95
CA GLN A 150 -22.35 8.95 10.38
C GLN A 150 -23.69 8.40 10.84
N LYS A 151 -24.63 9.28 11.26
CA LYS A 151 -25.97 8.86 11.70
C LYS A 151 -26.58 7.89 10.69
N PRO A 152 -27.03 6.68 11.12
CA PRO A 152 -27.61 5.71 10.19
C PRO A 152 -28.84 6.31 9.52
N SER A 153 -28.77 6.47 8.19
CA SER A 153 -29.95 6.77 7.38
C SER A 153 -30.82 5.50 7.30
N PRO A 154 -32.15 5.59 7.34
CA PRO A 154 -33.05 4.45 7.19
C PRO A 154 -32.85 3.66 5.88
N HIS A 155 -32.11 4.20 4.93
CA HIS A 155 -31.78 3.62 3.63
C HIS A 155 -30.30 3.22 3.55
N CYS A 156 -29.68 2.80 4.66
CA CYS A 156 -28.30 2.31 4.65
C CYS A 156 -28.23 1.10 3.69
N LYS A 157 -27.74 1.33 2.46
CA LYS A 157 -27.41 0.26 1.52
C LYS A 157 -26.38 -0.64 2.18
N LEU A 158 -26.59 -1.95 2.08
CA LEU A 158 -25.58 -2.95 2.40
C LEU A 158 -24.26 -2.49 1.79
N ILE A 159 -23.19 -2.48 2.60
CA ILE A 159 -21.86 -2.10 2.14
C ILE A 159 -21.47 -3.08 1.05
N GLU A 160 -21.32 -2.58 -0.18
CA GLU A 160 -20.82 -3.39 -1.28
C GLU A 160 -19.45 -3.98 -0.90
N ASP A 161 -19.27 -5.26 -1.19
CA ASP A 161 -18.05 -6.00 -0.85
C ASP A 161 -16.85 -5.37 -1.56
N VAL A 162 -15.79 -5.05 -0.79
CA VAL A 162 -14.56 -4.52 -1.37
C VAL A 162 -13.87 -5.60 -2.20
N GLN A 163 -13.44 -5.24 -3.39
CA GLN A 163 -12.68 -6.12 -4.26
C GLN A 163 -11.28 -5.55 -4.49
N ILE A 164 -10.28 -6.42 -4.63
CA ILE A 164 -8.89 -6.01 -4.83
C ILE A 164 -8.48 -6.39 -6.26
N GLN A 165 -8.07 -5.38 -7.06
CA GLN A 165 -7.45 -5.63 -8.35
C GLN A 165 -5.95 -5.87 -8.16
N TRP A 166 -5.52 -7.08 -8.46
CA TRP A 166 -4.12 -7.47 -8.54
C TRP A 166 -3.62 -7.37 -9.97
N LEU A 167 -2.34 -7.05 -10.14
CA LEU A 167 -1.67 -6.96 -11.44
C LEU A 167 -0.56 -8.02 -11.56
N LYS A 168 -0.34 -8.50 -12.78
CA LYS A 168 0.90 -9.15 -13.17
C LYS A 168 1.91 -8.05 -13.56
N GLN A 169 2.68 -7.59 -12.57
CA GLN A 169 3.70 -6.58 -12.75
C GLN A 169 4.91 -7.17 -13.47
N VAL A 170 5.33 -6.56 -14.56
CA VAL A 170 6.41 -7.04 -15.43
C VAL A 170 7.55 -6.02 -15.54
N HIS A 171 7.56 -4.98 -14.73
CA HIS A 171 8.47 -3.84 -14.80
C HIS A 171 8.38 -3.11 -16.16
N GLY A 172 7.19 -3.11 -16.75
CA GLY A 172 6.83 -2.34 -17.94
C GLY A 172 6.25 -0.96 -17.59
N ASN A 173 5.50 -0.39 -18.52
CA ASN A 173 4.86 0.91 -18.34
C ASN A 173 3.39 0.92 -18.81
N GLU A 174 2.77 -0.28 -18.86
CA GLU A 174 1.35 -0.38 -19.16
C GLU A 174 0.52 0.06 -17.95
N VAL A 175 -0.52 0.85 -18.24
CA VAL A 175 -1.48 1.38 -17.29
C VAL A 175 -2.87 0.91 -17.65
N VAL A 176 -3.61 0.36 -16.69
CA VAL A 176 -4.99 -0.11 -16.90
C VAL A 176 -5.97 0.74 -16.13
N GLU A 177 -7.10 1.08 -16.76
CA GLU A 177 -8.27 1.59 -16.05
C GLU A 177 -9.15 0.43 -15.58
N VAL A 178 -9.48 0.41 -14.29
CA VAL A 178 -10.26 -0.65 -13.64
C VAL A 178 -11.68 -0.14 -13.40
N MET A 179 -12.62 -0.55 -14.24
CA MET A 179 -14.05 -0.26 -14.11
C MET A 179 -14.77 -1.34 -13.27
N ALA A 180 -14.28 -2.56 -13.33
CA ALA A 180 -14.68 -3.70 -12.50
C ALA A 180 -13.45 -4.59 -12.29
N VAL A 181 -13.40 -5.31 -11.16
CA VAL A 181 -12.28 -6.24 -10.91
C VAL A 181 -12.34 -7.39 -11.90
N ASN A 182 -11.22 -7.65 -12.56
CA ASN A 182 -11.09 -8.76 -13.48
C ASN A 182 -10.54 -9.98 -12.74
N GLU A 183 -11.20 -11.12 -12.87
CA GLU A 183 -10.73 -12.40 -12.31
C GLU A 183 -9.43 -12.88 -12.98
N GLN A 184 -9.26 -12.55 -14.28
CA GLN A 184 -8.00 -12.78 -14.97
C GLN A 184 -7.00 -11.69 -14.59
N VAL A 185 -5.78 -12.13 -14.26
CA VAL A 185 -4.71 -11.21 -13.86
C VAL A 185 -4.28 -10.34 -15.03
N ILE A 186 -4.51 -9.04 -14.93
CA ILE A 186 -4.14 -8.05 -15.96
C ILE A 186 -2.62 -7.82 -15.89
N THR A 187 -1.95 -7.88 -17.04
CA THR A 187 -0.53 -7.52 -17.16
C THR A 187 -0.41 -6.01 -17.28
N ALA A 188 0.04 -5.34 -16.23
CA ALA A 188 0.27 -3.91 -16.16
C ALA A 188 1.16 -3.58 -14.95
N ASP A 189 1.77 -2.40 -14.94
CA ASP A 189 2.58 -1.89 -13.83
C ASP A 189 1.94 -0.66 -13.15
N ALA A 190 0.80 -0.20 -13.65
CA ALA A 190 -0.04 0.79 -12.97
C ALA A 190 -1.52 0.53 -13.24
N SER A 191 -2.36 1.01 -12.33
CA SER A 191 -3.81 0.98 -12.47
C SER A 191 -4.45 2.24 -11.93
N ILE A 192 -5.58 2.64 -12.52
CA ILE A 192 -6.42 3.75 -12.08
C ILE A 192 -7.86 3.27 -11.91
N THR A 193 -8.61 3.92 -11.03
CA THR A 193 -10.06 3.69 -10.94
C THR A 193 -10.81 4.92 -10.45
N ARG A 194 -12.02 5.07 -10.94
CA ARG A 194 -13.04 6.01 -10.49
C ARG A 194 -14.17 5.31 -9.74
N GLN A 195 -14.10 4.00 -9.61
CA GLN A 195 -15.11 3.20 -8.95
C GLN A 195 -14.87 3.15 -7.43
N LYS A 196 -15.95 3.12 -6.65
CA LYS A 196 -15.91 2.87 -5.21
C LYS A 196 -15.72 1.38 -4.93
N ASN A 197 -15.18 1.06 -3.76
CA ASN A 197 -14.99 -0.32 -3.28
C ASN A 197 -14.09 -1.20 -4.16
N ILE A 198 -13.41 -0.61 -5.15
CA ILE A 198 -12.31 -1.26 -5.88
C ILE A 198 -10.99 -0.77 -5.28
N ALA A 199 -10.25 -1.68 -4.68
CA ALA A 199 -8.93 -1.44 -4.13
C ALA A 199 -7.86 -1.78 -5.18
N LEU A 200 -7.05 -0.81 -5.56
CA LEU A 200 -5.90 -1.00 -6.43
C LEU A 200 -4.69 -1.41 -5.59
N ALA A 201 -4.00 -2.48 -5.97
CA ALA A 201 -2.87 -3.04 -5.24
C ALA A 201 -1.60 -3.09 -6.09
N ILE A 202 -0.49 -2.55 -5.57
CA ILE A 202 0.86 -2.69 -6.13
C ILE A 202 1.71 -3.51 -5.16
N MET A 203 2.29 -4.60 -5.66
CA MET A 203 3.18 -5.47 -4.90
C MET A 203 4.63 -5.03 -5.08
N THR A 204 5.37 -4.96 -3.97
CA THR A 204 6.80 -4.59 -3.98
C THR A 204 7.63 -5.44 -3.03
N ALA A 205 8.92 -5.48 -3.32
CA ALA A 205 10.03 -5.84 -2.44
C ALA A 205 11.24 -5.10 -3.03
N ASP A 206 11.47 -3.87 -2.57
CA ASP A 206 12.45 -2.86 -2.99
C ASP A 206 11.96 -1.81 -4.00
N CYS A 207 11.15 -2.15 -4.99
CA CYS A 207 10.63 -1.14 -5.92
C CYS A 207 9.74 -0.12 -5.17
N LEU A 208 9.68 1.11 -5.67
CA LEU A 208 8.89 2.19 -5.09
C LEU A 208 7.40 2.03 -5.44
N PRO A 209 6.50 1.88 -4.49
CA PRO A 209 5.07 2.03 -4.75
C PRO A 209 4.69 3.50 -4.70
N ILE A 210 3.89 3.95 -5.69
CA ILE A 210 3.38 5.31 -5.77
C ILE A 210 1.85 5.25 -5.77
N LEU A 211 1.21 5.94 -4.82
CA LEU A 211 -0.23 6.08 -4.77
C LEU A 211 -0.61 7.52 -5.11
N LEU A 212 -1.57 7.68 -6.01
CA LEU A 212 -2.12 8.98 -6.41
C LEU A 212 -3.60 9.05 -6.05
N SER A 213 -4.06 10.23 -5.65
CA SER A 213 -5.47 10.53 -5.48
C SER A 213 -5.77 11.95 -5.92
N HIS A 214 -6.93 12.16 -6.55
CA HIS A 214 -7.51 13.50 -6.62
C HIS A 214 -7.81 14.00 -5.20
N LYS A 215 -7.56 15.27 -4.92
CA LYS A 215 -7.77 15.88 -3.58
C LYS A 215 -9.20 15.70 -3.05
N ASP A 216 -10.20 15.60 -3.92
CA ASP A 216 -11.59 15.34 -3.54
C ASP A 216 -11.95 13.84 -3.53
N GLY A 217 -10.99 12.94 -3.76
CA GLY A 217 -11.16 11.50 -3.73
C GLY A 217 -12.05 10.95 -4.86
N THR A 218 -12.12 11.64 -6.00
CA THR A 218 -12.95 11.22 -7.14
C THR A 218 -12.27 10.19 -8.02
N GLU A 219 -10.94 10.09 -7.97
CA GLU A 219 -10.10 9.23 -8.78
C GLU A 219 -8.84 8.84 -8.01
N VAL A 220 -8.40 7.60 -8.19
CA VAL A 220 -7.18 7.08 -7.56
C VAL A 220 -6.34 6.29 -8.55
N ALA A 221 -5.03 6.22 -8.29
CA ALA A 221 -4.11 5.37 -9.03
C ALA A 221 -3.09 4.71 -8.10
N ALA A 222 -2.58 3.55 -8.53
CA ALA A 222 -1.48 2.84 -7.90
C ALA A 222 -0.45 2.45 -8.96
N ILE A 223 0.84 2.78 -8.73
CA ILE A 223 1.92 2.66 -9.71
C ILE A 223 3.07 1.86 -9.11
N HIS A 224 3.61 0.93 -9.88
CA HIS A 224 4.83 0.21 -9.59
C HIS A 224 6.05 1.01 -10.11
N GLY A 225 6.66 1.80 -9.22
CA GLY A 225 7.80 2.66 -9.50
C GLY A 225 9.16 1.96 -9.39
N GLY A 226 9.33 0.79 -10.01
CA GLY A 226 10.66 0.24 -10.25
C GLY A 226 11.46 1.15 -11.19
N TRP A 227 12.81 1.06 -11.20
CA TRP A 227 13.60 1.95 -12.02
C TRP A 227 13.27 1.84 -13.54
N ARG A 228 12.93 0.64 -14.05
CA ARG A 228 12.55 0.45 -15.45
C ARG A 228 11.21 1.12 -15.79
N PRO A 229 10.11 0.88 -15.05
CA PRO A 229 8.87 1.63 -15.23
C PRO A 229 9.05 3.14 -15.17
N LEU A 230 9.83 3.65 -14.18
CA LEU A 230 10.13 5.09 -14.08
C LEU A 230 10.90 5.60 -15.29
N ALA A 231 11.90 4.85 -15.76
CA ALA A 231 12.68 5.19 -16.95
C ALA A 231 11.87 5.22 -18.25
N THR A 232 10.75 4.50 -18.29
CA THR A 232 9.83 4.42 -19.43
C THR A 232 8.53 5.21 -19.21
N ASN A 233 8.58 6.24 -18.37
CA ASN A 233 7.54 7.26 -18.15
C ASN A 233 6.20 6.70 -17.64
N ILE A 234 6.22 5.71 -16.75
CA ILE A 234 4.98 5.13 -16.21
C ILE A 234 4.13 6.16 -15.45
N ILE A 235 4.75 7.15 -14.78
CA ILE A 235 4.03 8.22 -14.08
C ILE A 235 3.26 9.08 -15.09
N GLU A 236 3.93 9.58 -16.14
CA GLU A 236 3.31 10.37 -17.20
C GLU A 236 2.14 9.62 -17.84
N LYS A 237 2.36 8.36 -18.27
CA LYS A 237 1.32 7.51 -18.83
C LYS A 237 0.13 7.29 -17.88
N THR A 238 0.38 7.26 -16.58
CA THR A 238 -0.70 7.15 -15.58
C THR A 238 -1.49 8.44 -15.52
N LEU A 239 -0.83 9.60 -15.47
CA LEU A 239 -1.48 10.90 -15.45
C LEU A 239 -2.29 11.15 -16.73
N ASP A 240 -1.79 10.74 -17.90
CA ASP A 240 -2.50 10.87 -19.19
C ASP A 240 -3.81 10.07 -19.22
N LYS A 241 -3.91 8.97 -18.47
CA LYS A 241 -5.15 8.19 -18.34
C LYS A 241 -6.10 8.71 -17.23
N MET A 242 -5.58 9.53 -16.32
CA MET A 242 -6.40 10.18 -15.30
C MET A 242 -7.18 11.36 -15.90
N HIS A 243 -8.40 11.61 -15.39
CA HIS A 243 -9.19 12.78 -15.78
C HIS A 243 -8.82 14.02 -14.96
N SER A 244 -8.15 13.81 -13.83
CA SER A 244 -7.73 14.87 -12.90
C SER A 244 -6.54 15.64 -13.46
N LYS A 245 -6.57 16.98 -13.29
CA LYS A 245 -5.39 17.79 -13.60
C LYS A 245 -4.27 17.51 -12.59
N PRO A 246 -2.98 17.47 -13.01
CA PRO A 246 -1.88 17.18 -12.11
C PRO A 246 -1.83 18.04 -10.85
N ALA A 247 -2.16 19.33 -10.94
CA ALA A 247 -2.21 20.25 -9.79
C ALA A 247 -3.32 19.93 -8.76
N GLU A 248 -4.27 19.07 -9.11
CA GLU A 248 -5.36 18.61 -8.24
C GLU A 248 -5.05 17.26 -7.59
N LEU A 249 -3.91 16.65 -7.94
CA LEU A 249 -3.49 15.37 -7.42
C LEU A 249 -2.60 15.52 -6.19
N VAL A 250 -2.69 14.53 -5.33
CA VAL A 250 -1.77 14.27 -4.23
C VAL A 250 -1.09 12.93 -4.47
N ALA A 251 0.22 12.87 -4.21
CA ALA A 251 1.04 11.68 -4.40
C ALA A 251 1.65 11.23 -3.07
N TRP A 252 1.60 9.93 -2.81
CA TRP A 252 2.34 9.31 -1.73
C TRP A 252 3.36 8.31 -2.28
N LEU A 253 4.60 8.44 -1.82
CA LEU A 253 5.73 7.58 -2.15
C LEU A 253 5.96 6.61 -1.00
N GLY A 254 5.76 5.31 -1.22
CA GLY A 254 5.86 4.30 -0.17
C GLY A 254 7.30 3.86 0.12
N PRO A 255 7.45 2.89 1.05
CA PRO A 255 8.76 2.33 1.39
C PRO A 255 9.35 1.59 0.20
N CYS A 256 10.63 1.83 -0.06
CA CYS A 256 11.39 1.20 -1.13
C CYS A 256 12.85 0.99 -0.71
N ILE A 257 13.67 0.41 -1.58
CA ILE A 257 15.11 0.39 -1.35
C ILE A 257 15.64 1.82 -1.31
N GLY A 258 16.24 2.21 -0.19
CA GLY A 258 16.71 3.58 0.04
C GLY A 258 17.98 3.90 -0.75
N LYS A 259 18.23 5.20 -0.92
CA LYS A 259 19.38 5.75 -1.64
C LYS A 259 20.76 5.27 -1.15
N GLY A 260 20.86 4.83 0.09
CA GLY A 260 22.11 4.27 0.65
C GLY A 260 22.33 2.78 0.35
N ALA A 261 21.37 2.11 -0.33
CA ALA A 261 21.42 0.67 -0.59
C ALA A 261 21.15 0.29 -2.06
N PHE A 262 20.62 1.22 -2.84
CA PHE A 262 20.25 0.95 -4.24
C PHE A 262 21.42 1.25 -5.18
N GLU A 263 22.42 0.35 -5.23
CA GLU A 263 23.51 0.44 -6.17
C GLU A 263 23.07 0.03 -7.58
N VAL A 264 23.42 0.86 -8.57
CA VAL A 264 23.10 0.70 -10.01
C VAL A 264 24.34 1.01 -10.87
N GLY A 265 24.33 0.56 -12.13
CA GLY A 265 25.36 0.91 -13.11
C GLY A 265 25.18 2.32 -13.70
N SER A 266 26.14 2.74 -14.53
CA SER A 266 26.10 4.05 -15.22
C SER A 266 24.93 4.15 -16.19
N GLU A 267 24.54 3.03 -16.80
CA GLU A 267 23.43 2.93 -17.75
C GLU A 267 22.09 3.41 -17.15
N VAL A 268 21.86 3.09 -15.87
CA VAL A 268 20.65 3.56 -15.16
C VAL A 268 20.70 5.06 -14.96
N LYS A 269 21.83 5.60 -14.51
CA LYS A 269 22.01 7.05 -14.35
C LYS A 269 21.83 7.78 -15.67
N GLU A 270 22.48 7.30 -16.74
CA GLU A 270 22.44 7.90 -18.07
C GLU A 270 21.02 7.97 -18.60
N THR A 271 20.23 6.87 -18.45
CA THR A 271 18.83 6.83 -18.87
C THR A 271 18.00 7.97 -18.25
N PHE A 272 18.18 8.28 -16.97
CA PHE A 272 17.45 9.37 -16.33
C PHE A 272 18.03 10.74 -16.64
N THR A 273 19.36 10.89 -16.70
CA THR A 273 19.98 12.19 -16.98
C THR A 273 19.74 12.67 -18.42
N GLN A 274 19.48 11.76 -19.35
CA GLN A 274 19.00 12.11 -20.71
C GLN A 274 17.60 12.73 -20.70
N GLN A 275 16.75 12.38 -19.71
CA GLN A 275 15.43 13.00 -19.55
C GLN A 275 15.50 14.41 -18.93
N GLY A 276 16.61 14.74 -18.26
CA GLY A 276 16.80 16.08 -17.69
C GLY A 276 17.96 16.15 -16.71
N VAL A 277 18.65 17.29 -16.71
CA VAL A 277 19.83 17.52 -15.85
C VAL A 277 19.52 17.43 -14.35
N ALA A 278 18.27 17.71 -13.94
CA ALA A 278 17.84 17.66 -12.55
C ALA A 278 17.97 16.25 -11.94
N PHE A 279 17.89 15.21 -12.76
CA PHE A 279 18.03 13.81 -12.30
C PHE A 279 19.43 13.47 -11.79
N ASN A 280 20.48 14.24 -12.12
CA ASN A 280 21.79 14.06 -11.51
C ASN A 280 21.73 14.07 -9.97
N ASN A 281 20.80 14.82 -9.38
CA ASN A 281 20.63 14.91 -7.93
C ASN A 281 20.04 13.63 -7.28
N ALA A 282 19.62 12.67 -8.08
CA ALA A 282 19.13 11.38 -7.60
C ALA A 282 20.22 10.29 -7.61
N PHE A 283 21.47 10.62 -7.96
CA PHE A 283 22.56 9.66 -8.09
C PHE A 283 23.82 10.14 -7.38
N ILE A 284 24.43 9.26 -6.60
CA ILE A 284 25.71 9.50 -5.90
C ILE A 284 26.74 8.51 -6.47
N LYS A 285 27.80 9.05 -7.12
CA LYS A 285 28.88 8.24 -7.66
C LYS A 285 29.64 7.52 -6.54
N GLN A 286 29.98 6.26 -6.75
CA GLN A 286 30.78 5.43 -5.87
C GLN A 286 32.19 5.22 -6.42
N GLU A 287 33.13 4.84 -5.57
CA GLU A 287 34.54 4.59 -5.93
C GLU A 287 34.69 3.46 -6.97
N ASN A 288 33.79 2.47 -6.92
CA ASN A 288 33.74 1.33 -7.85
C ASN A 288 33.17 1.68 -9.26
N GLY A 289 32.94 2.95 -9.55
CA GLY A 289 32.39 3.43 -10.80
C GLY A 289 30.88 3.32 -10.94
N LYS A 290 30.20 2.71 -9.97
CA LYS A 290 28.72 2.62 -9.92
C LYS A 290 28.11 3.83 -9.23
N TYR A 291 26.79 3.81 -9.07
CA TYR A 291 26.03 4.88 -8.45
C TYR A 291 25.05 4.34 -7.41
N LEU A 292 24.85 5.09 -6.34
CA LEU A 292 23.70 4.91 -5.47
C LEU A 292 22.54 5.78 -6.00
N ALA A 293 21.40 5.16 -6.27
CA ALA A 293 20.22 5.82 -6.83
C ALA A 293 19.12 6.03 -5.78
N ASP A 294 18.38 7.12 -5.92
CA ASP A 294 17.25 7.49 -5.08
C ASP A 294 15.94 7.43 -5.89
N LEU A 295 15.19 6.30 -5.76
CA LEU A 295 13.93 6.10 -6.47
C LEU A 295 12.86 7.13 -6.08
N GLN A 296 12.80 7.52 -4.79
CA GLN A 296 11.85 8.53 -4.35
C GLN A 296 12.18 9.90 -4.95
N LYS A 297 13.45 10.26 -5.02
CA LYS A 297 13.88 11.50 -5.66
C LYS A 297 13.59 11.52 -7.16
N ILE A 298 13.82 10.40 -7.86
CA ILE A 298 13.48 10.26 -9.28
C ILE A 298 11.98 10.48 -9.49
N ALA A 299 11.13 9.75 -8.75
CA ALA A 299 9.68 9.87 -8.86
C ALA A 299 9.19 11.29 -8.48
N GLN A 300 9.78 11.90 -7.44
CA GLN A 300 9.47 13.28 -7.05
C GLN A 300 9.77 14.28 -8.18
N LEU A 301 10.92 14.15 -8.84
CA LEU A 301 11.29 15.01 -9.96
C LEU A 301 10.33 14.84 -11.14
N GLN A 302 9.96 13.60 -11.50
CA GLN A 302 8.99 13.33 -12.57
C GLN A 302 7.61 13.90 -12.24
N LEU A 303 7.08 13.66 -11.03
CA LEU A 303 5.80 14.19 -10.58
C LEU A 303 5.77 15.73 -10.60
N GLN A 304 6.83 16.37 -10.12
CA GLN A 304 6.95 17.83 -10.13
C GLN A 304 7.01 18.42 -11.55
N ALA A 305 7.76 17.79 -12.44
CA ALA A 305 7.85 18.20 -13.84
C ALA A 305 6.49 18.08 -14.56
N LEU A 306 5.65 17.13 -14.17
CA LEU A 306 4.30 16.92 -14.67
C LEU A 306 3.24 17.79 -13.97
N GLY A 307 3.62 18.62 -12.99
CA GLY A 307 2.73 19.56 -12.31
C GLY A 307 2.07 19.05 -11.03
N VAL A 308 2.44 17.86 -10.55
CA VAL A 308 1.99 17.35 -9.23
C VAL A 308 2.91 17.95 -8.16
N SER A 309 2.39 18.85 -7.34
CA SER A 309 3.17 19.55 -6.31
C SER A 309 2.96 19.00 -4.89
N ALA A 310 1.80 18.39 -4.61
CA ALA A 310 1.48 17.81 -3.31
C ALA A 310 2.03 16.38 -3.23
N ILE A 311 3.28 16.25 -2.79
CA ILE A 311 3.99 14.97 -2.71
C ILE A 311 4.45 14.75 -1.29
N SER A 312 4.13 13.59 -0.71
CA SER A 312 4.70 13.10 0.55
C SER A 312 5.28 11.71 0.38
N GLY A 313 6.04 11.25 1.35
CA GLY A 313 6.64 9.93 1.26
C GLY A 313 7.03 9.38 2.63
N LEU A 314 7.11 8.06 2.69
CA LEU A 314 7.65 7.32 3.84
C LEU A 314 9.13 7.03 3.56
N ALA A 315 10.01 7.72 4.28
CA ALA A 315 11.46 7.63 4.09
C ALA A 315 12.05 6.37 4.79
N GLU A 316 11.44 5.20 4.56
CA GLU A 316 11.89 3.92 5.12
C GLU A 316 12.54 3.05 4.04
N CYS A 317 13.66 2.42 4.41
CA CYS A 317 14.45 1.59 3.50
C CYS A 317 14.14 0.10 3.69
N THR A 318 13.54 -0.54 2.67
CA THR A 318 13.21 -1.97 2.70
C THR A 318 14.43 -2.87 2.87
N TYR A 319 15.59 -2.46 2.35
CA TYR A 319 16.86 -3.18 2.49
C TYR A 319 17.41 -3.15 3.92
N GLN A 320 17.22 -2.03 4.64
CA GLN A 320 17.69 -1.89 6.01
C GLN A 320 16.70 -2.50 7.01
N GLU A 321 15.40 -2.35 6.77
CA GLU A 321 14.35 -2.73 7.70
C GLU A 321 13.68 -4.07 7.31
N THR A 322 14.49 -5.12 7.12
CA THR A 322 13.97 -6.45 6.76
C THR A 322 13.20 -7.17 7.87
N ASN A 323 13.22 -6.66 9.08
CA ASN A 323 12.29 -7.06 10.15
C ASN A 323 10.84 -6.60 9.87
N LYS A 324 10.66 -5.55 9.08
CA LYS A 324 9.36 -4.94 8.74
C LYS A 324 8.95 -5.18 7.29
N TYR A 325 9.90 -5.14 6.35
CA TYR A 325 9.67 -5.20 4.92
C TYR A 325 10.36 -6.39 4.26
N TYR A 326 9.87 -6.76 3.08
CA TYR A 326 10.58 -7.67 2.17
C TYR A 326 11.58 -6.88 1.33
N SER A 327 12.77 -7.46 1.13
CA SER A 327 13.80 -6.89 0.25
C SER A 327 14.39 -7.96 -0.67
N TYR A 328 14.10 -7.85 -1.96
CA TYR A 328 14.64 -8.75 -2.96
C TYR A 328 16.17 -8.57 -3.13
N ARG A 329 16.67 -7.35 -3.04
CA ARG A 329 18.11 -7.04 -3.13
C ARG A 329 18.90 -7.75 -2.02
N LYS A 330 18.34 -7.80 -0.82
CA LYS A 330 19.00 -8.39 0.36
C LYS A 330 18.79 -9.90 0.46
N GLU A 331 17.57 -10.37 0.24
CA GLU A 331 17.18 -11.75 0.56
C GLU A 331 17.13 -12.67 -0.68
N ARG A 332 17.00 -12.12 -1.90
CA ARG A 332 16.85 -12.83 -3.19
C ARG A 332 15.57 -13.66 -3.26
N VAL A 333 15.37 -14.62 -2.36
CA VAL A 333 14.12 -15.34 -2.18
C VAL A 333 13.36 -14.65 -1.06
N THR A 334 12.23 -14.02 -1.39
CA THR A 334 11.48 -13.21 -0.41
C THR A 334 10.03 -12.99 -0.86
N GLY A 335 9.16 -12.65 0.09
CA GLY A 335 7.77 -12.34 -0.18
C GLY A 335 7.56 -11.00 -0.90
N ARG A 336 6.28 -10.62 -1.00
CA ARG A 336 5.85 -9.31 -1.51
C ARG A 336 4.89 -8.67 -0.52
N MET A 337 5.13 -7.42 -0.18
CA MET A 337 4.17 -6.53 0.46
C MET A 337 3.32 -5.82 -0.59
N ALA A 338 2.21 -5.21 -0.17
CA ALA A 338 1.36 -4.42 -1.05
C ALA A 338 1.10 -3.02 -0.51
N SER A 339 1.11 -2.06 -1.42
CA SER A 339 0.56 -0.71 -1.21
C SER A 339 -0.79 -0.64 -1.91
N ILE A 340 -1.80 -0.18 -1.20
CA ILE A 340 -3.19 -0.27 -1.61
C ILE A 340 -3.86 1.08 -1.48
N ILE A 341 -4.71 1.41 -2.46
CA ILE A 341 -5.56 2.59 -2.44
C ILE A 341 -6.96 2.24 -2.91
N CYS A 342 -7.98 2.75 -2.23
CA CYS A 342 -9.38 2.48 -2.52
C CYS A 342 -10.22 3.74 -2.31
N ARG A 343 -11.18 4.00 -3.21
CA ARG A 343 -12.23 5.00 -3.01
C ARG A 343 -13.36 4.43 -2.15
N ARG A 344 -13.90 5.29 -1.28
CA ARG A 344 -15.04 4.98 -0.41
C ARG A 344 -16.35 5.47 -0.98
#